data_6e5ff2c9bff38009b6c89795823f7256
#
_entry.id   6e5ff2c9bff38009b6c89795823f7256
#
_cell.length_a   1.000
_cell.length_b   1.000
_cell.length_c   1.000
_cell.angle_alpha   90.00
_cell.angle_beta   90.00
_cell.angle_gamma   90.00
#
_symmetry.space_group_name_H-M   'P 1'
#
loop_
_entity.id
_entity.type
_entity.pdbx_description
1 polymer ?
#
loop_
_entity_poly.entity_id
_entity_poly.type
_entity_poly.pdbx_seq_one_letter_code
_entity_poly.pdbx_strand_id
1 'polypeptide(L)'
;MKYSFYNDYAEGAHPKVLEALQTANLSQEVGYGEDSFTKSAAELIRGTIGNPRAEVHFVSGGTQANLIVLSSMLRSFESVIAVESGHINVHEGGALEATGHKINTVPGVNGKLVPAA
;
A
#
# COMPACT_ATOMS: atom_id res chain seq x y z
N MET A 1 20.57 17.35 -14.55
CA MET A 1 19.21 16.81 -14.32
C MET A 1 18.77 17.29 -12.94
N LYS A 2 17.60 17.91 -12.78
CA LYS A 2 17.08 18.28 -11.46
C LYS A 2 16.23 17.10 -10.98
N TYR A 3 16.58 16.52 -9.85
CA TYR A 3 15.77 15.50 -9.21
C TYR A 3 14.59 16.18 -8.50
N SER A 4 13.38 15.62 -8.65
CA SER A 4 12.19 16.05 -7.92
C SER A 4 11.93 15.09 -6.77
N PHE A 5 11.70 15.64 -5.58
CA PHE A 5 11.25 14.88 -4.41
C PHE A 5 9.80 15.23 -4.05
N TYR A 6 9.04 15.69 -5.04
CA TYR A 6 7.64 16.09 -4.83
C TYR A 6 6.75 14.88 -4.52
N ASN A 7 6.92 13.82 -5.28
CA ASN A 7 6.27 12.52 -5.05
C ASN A 7 7.08 11.40 -5.75
N ASP A 8 6.69 10.16 -5.52
CA ASP A 8 7.33 8.95 -6.06
C ASP A 8 6.74 8.48 -7.40
N TYR A 9 5.75 9.19 -7.93
CA TYR A 9 5.09 8.85 -9.20
C TYR A 9 5.17 9.96 -10.28
N ALA A 10 6.02 10.98 -10.06
CA ALA A 10 6.19 12.09 -11.01
C ALA A 10 7.02 11.70 -12.23
N GLU A 11 7.78 10.62 -12.17
CA GLU A 11 8.66 10.12 -13.22
C GLU A 11 8.32 8.69 -13.59
N GLY A 12 8.77 8.27 -14.78
CA GLY A 12 8.61 6.88 -15.23
C GLY A 12 9.54 5.91 -14.49
N ALA A 13 9.45 4.64 -14.84
CA ALA A 13 10.26 3.60 -14.22
C ALA A 13 11.76 3.78 -14.52
N HIS A 14 12.59 3.42 -13.57
CA HIS A 14 14.04 3.37 -13.76
C HIS A 14 14.40 2.46 -14.97
N PRO A 15 15.43 2.82 -15.79
CA PRO A 15 15.79 2.03 -16.99
C PRO A 15 15.96 0.54 -16.73
N LYS A 16 16.56 0.13 -15.61
CA LYS A 16 16.70 -1.29 -15.25
C LYS A 16 15.37 -2.01 -15.01
N VAL A 17 14.32 -1.28 -14.56
CA VAL A 17 12.98 -1.86 -14.41
C VAL A 17 12.36 -2.10 -15.77
N LEU A 18 12.54 -1.16 -16.72
CA LEU A 18 12.06 -1.33 -18.11
C LEU A 18 12.79 -2.49 -18.81
N GLU A 19 14.08 -2.64 -18.61
CA GLU A 19 14.87 -3.76 -19.13
C GLU A 19 14.38 -5.11 -18.55
N ALA A 20 14.14 -5.16 -17.25
CA ALA A 20 13.61 -6.35 -16.60
C ALA A 20 12.21 -6.72 -17.13
N LEU A 21 11.34 -5.72 -17.34
CA LEU A 21 10.03 -5.93 -17.96
C LEU A 21 10.14 -6.46 -19.39
N GLN A 22 11.05 -5.92 -20.20
CA GLN A 22 11.30 -6.43 -21.54
C GLN A 22 11.77 -7.88 -21.52
N THR A 23 12.66 -8.23 -20.63
CA THR A 23 13.20 -9.60 -20.50
C THR A 23 12.12 -10.58 -20.06
N ALA A 24 11.24 -10.17 -19.15
CA ALA A 24 10.16 -11.03 -18.64
C ALA A 24 8.93 -11.10 -19.55
N ASN A 25 8.81 -10.21 -20.55
CA ASN A 25 7.57 -9.99 -21.31
C ASN A 25 6.98 -11.24 -21.99
N LEU A 26 7.82 -12.19 -22.37
CA LEU A 26 7.39 -13.43 -23.04
C LEU A 26 7.45 -14.65 -22.10
N SER A 27 7.75 -14.47 -20.82
CA SER A 27 7.70 -15.54 -19.85
C SER A 27 6.26 -15.97 -19.59
N GLN A 28 6.03 -17.28 -19.63
CA GLN A 28 4.72 -17.85 -19.30
C GLN A 28 4.73 -18.24 -17.82
N GLU A 29 3.91 -17.59 -17.06
CA GLU A 29 3.83 -17.77 -15.61
C GLU A 29 2.39 -18.06 -15.17
N VAL A 30 2.26 -18.68 -14.00
CA VAL A 30 0.95 -18.85 -13.35
C VAL A 30 0.50 -17.55 -12.72
N GLY A 31 -0.81 -17.37 -12.61
CA GLY A 31 -1.39 -16.14 -12.02
C GLY A 31 -1.48 -16.17 -10.49
N TYR A 32 -2.13 -15.14 -9.96
CA TYR A 32 -2.57 -15.05 -8.56
C TYR A 32 -1.44 -15.03 -7.52
N GLY A 33 -0.28 -14.49 -7.88
CA GLY A 33 0.88 -14.40 -6.97
C GLY A 33 1.67 -15.69 -6.83
N GLU A 34 1.35 -16.71 -7.62
CA GLU A 34 2.07 -17.99 -7.62
C GLU A 34 3.22 -18.05 -8.63
N ASP A 35 3.42 -16.96 -9.37
CA ASP A 35 4.49 -16.84 -10.35
C ASP A 35 5.88 -16.79 -9.71
N SER A 36 6.90 -17.09 -10.50
CA SER A 36 8.29 -17.14 -10.04
C SER A 36 8.83 -15.76 -9.66
N PHE A 37 8.37 -14.70 -10.31
CA PHE A 37 8.79 -13.32 -10.02
C PHE A 37 8.27 -12.86 -8.68
N THR A 38 6.99 -13.11 -8.37
CA THR A 38 6.36 -12.80 -7.08
C THR A 38 7.08 -13.54 -5.95
N LYS A 39 7.36 -14.83 -6.11
CA LYS A 39 8.07 -15.63 -5.10
C LYS A 39 9.48 -15.08 -4.85
N SER A 40 10.22 -14.80 -5.90
CA SER A 40 11.57 -14.24 -5.83
C SER A 40 11.60 -12.86 -5.15
N ALA A 41 10.64 -11.99 -5.51
CA ALA A 41 10.50 -10.66 -4.90
C ALA A 41 10.18 -10.76 -3.40
N ALA A 42 9.28 -11.67 -3.01
CA ALA A 42 8.94 -11.90 -1.61
C ALA A 42 10.15 -12.39 -0.79
N GLU A 43 10.98 -13.27 -1.36
CA GLU A 43 12.23 -13.73 -0.71
C GLU A 43 13.22 -12.59 -0.51
N LEU A 44 13.42 -11.75 -1.53
CA LEU A 44 14.29 -10.57 -1.43
C LEU A 44 13.81 -9.60 -0.33
N ILE A 45 12.50 -9.36 -0.24
CA ILE A 45 11.92 -8.52 0.80
C ILE A 45 12.16 -9.14 2.18
N ARG A 46 11.87 -10.43 2.38
CA ARG A 46 12.14 -11.14 3.64
C ARG A 46 13.60 -11.05 4.07
N GLY A 47 14.51 -11.20 3.11
CA GLY A 47 15.96 -11.05 3.35
C GLY A 47 16.32 -9.63 3.78
N THR A 48 15.75 -8.62 3.11
CA THR A 48 16.01 -7.20 3.40
C THR A 48 15.52 -6.78 4.78
N ILE A 49 14.32 -7.23 5.19
CA ILE A 49 13.76 -6.91 6.51
C ILE A 49 14.28 -7.82 7.63
N GLY A 50 15.08 -8.83 7.31
CA GLY A 50 15.61 -9.78 8.30
C GLY A 50 14.57 -10.68 8.95
N ASN A 51 13.39 -10.87 8.33
CA ASN A 51 12.33 -11.73 8.86
C ASN A 51 11.89 -12.79 7.84
N PRO A 52 12.44 -14.01 7.92
CA PRO A 52 12.12 -15.07 6.97
C PRO A 52 10.66 -15.57 7.07
N ARG A 53 9.95 -15.25 8.15
CA ARG A 53 8.54 -15.64 8.36
C ARG A 53 7.53 -14.57 7.98
N ALA A 54 7.99 -13.42 7.49
CA ALA A 54 7.07 -12.36 7.06
C ALA A 54 6.23 -12.83 5.87
N GLU A 55 4.93 -12.62 5.94
CA GLU A 55 4.06 -12.73 4.80
C GLU A 55 4.20 -11.47 3.94
N VAL A 56 4.31 -11.65 2.63
CA VAL A 56 4.50 -10.56 1.66
C VAL A 56 3.38 -10.64 0.63
N HIS A 57 2.59 -9.60 0.56
CA HIS A 57 1.47 -9.47 -0.35
C HIS A 57 1.68 -8.26 -1.26
N PHE A 58 1.57 -8.46 -2.57
CA PHE A 58 1.67 -7.37 -3.55
C PHE A 58 0.27 -6.87 -3.90
N VAL A 59 0.10 -5.56 -3.88
CA VAL A 59 -1.15 -4.86 -4.17
C VAL A 59 -0.91 -3.75 -5.19
N SER A 60 -1.96 -3.27 -5.84
CA SER A 60 -1.84 -2.27 -6.91
C SER A 60 -1.51 -0.85 -6.43
N GLY A 61 -1.65 -0.59 -5.14
CA GLY A 61 -1.36 0.74 -4.58
C GLY A 61 -1.74 0.89 -3.12
N GLY A 62 -1.40 2.04 -2.53
CA GLY A 62 -1.59 2.34 -1.11
C GLY A 62 -3.06 2.31 -0.68
N THR A 63 -3.98 2.81 -1.50
CA THR A 63 -5.42 2.76 -1.22
C THR A 63 -5.91 1.32 -1.08
N GLN A 64 -5.47 0.41 -1.97
CA GLN A 64 -5.82 -0.99 -1.85
C GLN A 64 -5.22 -1.64 -0.60
N ALA A 65 -3.98 -1.28 -0.24
CA ALA A 65 -3.35 -1.77 0.99
C ALA A 65 -4.16 -1.33 2.23
N ASN A 66 -4.50 -0.04 2.34
CA ASN A 66 -5.30 0.49 3.44
C ASN A 66 -6.68 -0.18 3.51
N LEU A 67 -7.34 -0.33 2.37
CA LEU A 67 -8.65 -0.97 2.27
C LEU A 67 -8.60 -2.41 2.80
N ILE A 68 -7.66 -3.22 2.32
CA ILE A 68 -7.53 -4.62 2.72
C ILE A 68 -7.22 -4.73 4.21
N VAL A 69 -6.22 -3.98 4.69
CA VAL A 69 -5.79 -4.05 6.08
C VAL A 69 -6.93 -3.62 7.01
N LEU A 70 -7.53 -2.46 6.79
CA LEU A 70 -8.57 -1.93 7.67
C LEU A 70 -9.82 -2.80 7.64
N SER A 71 -10.28 -3.21 6.46
CA SER A 71 -11.50 -4.05 6.37
C SER A 71 -11.30 -5.45 6.94
N SER A 72 -10.07 -5.99 6.90
CA SER A 72 -9.78 -7.31 7.50
C SER A 72 -9.65 -7.26 9.03
N MET A 73 -9.29 -6.12 9.59
CA MET A 73 -9.08 -5.94 11.04
C MET A 73 -10.33 -5.49 11.77
N LEU A 74 -11.26 -4.81 11.10
CA LEU A 74 -12.46 -4.27 11.69
C LEU A 74 -13.62 -5.27 11.62
N ARG A 75 -14.35 -5.39 12.73
CA ARG A 75 -15.65 -6.06 12.75
C ARG A 75 -16.70 -5.13 12.13
N SER A 76 -17.83 -5.69 11.70
CA SER A 76 -18.90 -4.95 11.01
C SER A 76 -19.46 -3.73 11.76
N PHE A 77 -19.30 -3.68 13.08
CA PHE A 77 -19.74 -2.57 13.94
C PHE A 77 -18.61 -1.63 14.38
N GLU A 78 -17.37 -1.91 13.98
CA GLU A 78 -16.19 -1.11 14.33
C GLU A 78 -15.90 -0.07 13.25
N SER A 79 -15.17 0.95 13.65
CA SER A 79 -14.76 2.08 12.81
C SER A 79 -13.30 2.43 13.06
N VAL A 80 -12.71 3.18 12.16
CA VAL A 80 -11.35 3.69 12.30
C VAL A 80 -11.38 5.15 12.72
N ILE A 81 -10.42 5.55 13.56
CA ILE A 81 -10.19 6.95 13.90
C ILE A 81 -9.03 7.48 13.05
N ALA A 82 -9.25 8.63 12.43
CA ALA A 82 -8.22 9.30 11.63
C ALA A 82 -8.22 10.81 11.91
N VAL A 83 -7.08 11.46 11.69
CA VAL A 83 -7.06 12.93 11.63
C VAL A 83 -7.84 13.42 10.41
N GLU A 84 -8.43 14.61 10.48
CA GLU A 84 -9.19 15.21 9.38
C GLU A 84 -8.41 15.22 8.06
N SER A 85 -7.09 15.47 8.11
CA SER A 85 -6.17 15.45 6.96
C SER A 85 -5.62 14.07 6.61
N GLY A 86 -6.11 13.00 7.27
CA GLY A 86 -5.62 11.65 7.04
C GLY A 86 -5.89 11.17 5.62
N HIS A 87 -4.94 10.44 5.03
CA HIS A 87 -5.02 9.99 3.64
C HIS A 87 -6.29 9.18 3.35
N ILE A 88 -6.67 8.28 4.25
CA ILE A 88 -7.90 7.48 4.14
C ILE A 88 -9.17 8.32 4.12
N ASN A 89 -9.15 9.51 4.72
CA ASN A 89 -10.28 10.43 4.76
C ASN A 89 -10.36 11.34 3.52
N VAL A 90 -9.22 11.84 3.02
CA VAL A 90 -9.22 12.93 2.01
C VAL A 90 -8.78 12.51 0.62
N HIS A 91 -8.08 11.37 0.46
CA HIS A 91 -7.46 10.98 -0.81
C HIS A 91 -7.89 9.61 -1.35
N GLU A 92 -8.74 8.87 -0.65
CA GLU A 92 -9.12 7.51 -1.07
C GLU A 92 -10.56 7.38 -1.59
N GLY A 93 -11.28 8.50 -1.73
CA GLY A 93 -12.56 8.55 -2.42
C GLY A 93 -13.67 7.67 -1.82
N GLY A 94 -13.67 7.45 -0.50
CA GLY A 94 -14.65 6.60 0.17
C GLY A 94 -14.37 5.10 0.06
N ALA A 95 -13.13 4.71 -0.21
CA ALA A 95 -12.77 3.30 -0.36
C ALA A 95 -13.10 2.46 0.87
N LEU A 96 -12.82 2.98 2.07
CA LEU A 96 -13.12 2.26 3.31
C LEU A 96 -14.63 2.21 3.58
N GLU A 97 -15.34 3.31 3.35
CA GLU A 97 -16.79 3.38 3.52
C GLU A 97 -17.53 2.41 2.60
N ALA A 98 -16.98 2.14 1.43
CA ALA A 98 -17.53 1.13 0.50
C ALA A 98 -17.51 -0.29 1.07
N THR A 99 -16.71 -0.56 2.11
CA THR A 99 -16.70 -1.84 2.84
C THR A 99 -17.69 -1.89 4.01
N GLY A 100 -18.44 -0.80 4.24
CA GLY A 100 -19.41 -0.69 5.32
C GLY A 100 -18.82 -0.14 6.63
N HIS A 101 -17.55 0.27 6.64
CA HIS A 101 -16.89 0.85 7.80
C HIS A 101 -16.89 2.38 7.75
N LYS A 102 -16.93 3.00 8.92
CA LYS A 102 -16.92 4.45 9.06
C LYS A 102 -15.54 4.96 9.44
N ILE A 103 -15.15 6.08 8.86
CA ILE A 103 -14.01 6.87 9.34
C ILE A 103 -14.56 7.93 10.32
N ASN A 104 -14.12 7.86 11.58
CA ASN A 104 -14.39 8.89 12.57
C ASN A 104 -13.22 9.86 12.58
N THR A 105 -13.43 11.03 12.02
CA THR A 105 -12.40 12.06 11.97
C THR A 105 -12.33 12.84 13.28
N VAL A 106 -11.12 13.15 13.68
CA VAL A 106 -10.83 14.00 14.83
C VAL A 106 -9.84 15.10 14.42
N PRO A 107 -9.92 16.28 15.03
CA PRO A 107 -8.92 17.32 14.80
C PRO A 107 -7.52 16.82 15.10
N GLY A 108 -6.56 17.19 14.26
CA GLY A 108 -5.16 16.85 14.43
C GLY A 108 -4.28 18.10 14.58
N VAL A 109 -3.16 17.94 15.26
CA VAL A 109 -2.11 18.96 15.29
C VAL A 109 -0.96 18.51 14.38
N ASN A 110 -0.65 19.28 13.36
CA ASN A 110 0.38 18.93 12.36
C ASN A 110 0.18 17.52 11.76
N GLY A 111 -1.05 17.15 11.45
CA GLY A 111 -1.39 15.84 10.88
C GLY A 111 -1.26 14.65 11.84
N LYS A 112 -1.14 14.90 13.15
CA LYS A 112 -1.02 13.85 14.16
C LYS A 112 -2.22 13.85 15.09
N LEU A 113 -2.64 12.65 15.49
CA LEU A 113 -3.60 12.47 16.58
C LEU A 113 -2.96 12.93 17.88
N VAL A 114 -3.68 13.74 18.66
CA VAL A 114 -3.26 14.18 19.98
C VAL A 114 -4.20 13.54 21.00
N PRO A 115 -3.69 12.73 21.94
CA PRO A 115 -4.52 12.20 23.03
C PRO A 115 -5.16 13.33 23.81
N ALA A 116 -6.40 13.16 24.23
CA ALA A 116 -7.02 14.05 25.20
C ALA A 116 -6.24 13.98 26.52
N ALA A 117 -5.97 15.14 27.12
CA ALA A 117 -5.32 15.25 28.41
C ALA A 117 -6.26 14.78 29.54
#